data_ebeeccad53f757eb0da6fdcc50cdff7f
#
_entry.id   ebeeccad53f757eb0da6fdcc50cdff7f
#
_cell.length_a   1.000
_cell.length_b   1.000
_cell.length_c   1.000
_cell.angle_alpha   90.00
_cell.angle_beta   90.00
_cell.angle_gamma   90.00
#
_symmetry.space_group_name_H-M   'P 1'
#
loop_
_entity.id
_entity.type
_entity.pdbx_description
1 polymer ?
#
loop_
_entity_poly.entity_id
_entity_poly.type
_entity_poly.pdbx_seq_one_letter_code
_entity_poly.pdbx_strand_id
1 'polypeptide(L)'
;MKNVTDRVSNPFGMEPDCDRFVPGYGDANADFHVIGDHPGVHGGVAAGVPFVGHEAGDRLLDALVEAGLLASAGDRPEVASTYLSYLHMCVPEGHRLDGDGSPSAASYDDMERFFDAELRAIAAHVLLPVGDRATRHVLEQYTAQAHKTEVDMETLHGREIRGSGWLVLPIADPAEWTDGEAGRPGHAARLVDALATLRSTDYRRESDLGRFIAGSDPYMVR
;
A
#
# COMPACT_ATOMS: atom_id res chain seq x y z
N MET A 1 -25.76 15.55 -4.04
CA MET A 1 -24.42 14.96 -4.23
C MET A 1 -24.13 14.11 -2.99
N LYS A 2 -23.89 12.80 -3.13
CA LYS A 2 -23.39 12.02 -1.97
C LYS A 2 -22.00 12.53 -1.62
N ASN A 3 -21.73 12.72 -0.33
CA ASN A 3 -20.40 13.07 0.15
C ASN A 3 -19.44 11.94 -0.19
N VAL A 4 -18.25 12.24 -0.70
CA VAL A 4 -17.23 11.25 -1.05
C VAL A 4 -16.83 10.43 0.18
N THR A 5 -16.76 11.05 1.33
CA THR A 5 -16.41 10.40 2.61
C THR A 5 -17.42 9.36 3.11
N ASP A 6 -18.65 9.36 2.57
CA ASP A 6 -19.66 8.34 2.88
C ASP A 6 -19.53 7.08 2.01
N ARG A 7 -18.56 7.05 1.10
CA ARG A 7 -18.33 5.95 0.15
C ARG A 7 -17.00 5.28 0.48
N VAL A 8 -17.05 4.01 0.78
CA VAL A 8 -15.85 3.21 1.11
C VAL A 8 -15.31 2.38 -0.07
N SER A 9 -16.07 2.26 -1.17
CA SER A 9 -15.63 1.59 -2.39
C SER A 9 -15.70 2.56 -3.55
N ASN A 10 -14.63 2.65 -4.34
CA ASN A 10 -14.46 3.58 -5.44
C ASN A 10 -14.91 5.02 -5.07
N PRO A 11 -14.40 5.62 -3.98
CA PRO A 11 -14.91 6.88 -3.45
C PRO A 11 -14.78 8.04 -4.45
N PHE A 12 -13.80 7.98 -5.35
CA PHE A 12 -13.50 9.02 -6.32
C PHE A 12 -14.07 8.75 -7.72
N GLY A 13 -14.68 7.57 -7.93
CA GLY A 13 -15.24 7.20 -9.24
C GLY A 13 -14.16 7.01 -10.31
N MET A 14 -12.96 6.59 -9.92
CA MET A 14 -11.87 6.30 -10.84
C MET A 14 -12.16 4.98 -11.58
N GLU A 15 -12.30 5.06 -12.90
CA GLU A 15 -12.67 3.91 -13.73
C GLU A 15 -11.69 3.81 -14.92
N PRO A 16 -10.70 2.90 -14.84
CA PRO A 16 -9.82 2.62 -15.98
C PRO A 16 -10.57 1.88 -17.08
N ASP A 17 -10.11 2.06 -18.33
CA ASP A 17 -10.66 1.39 -19.49
C ASP A 17 -10.19 -0.06 -19.58
N CYS A 18 -10.84 -0.92 -18.79
CA CYS A 18 -10.65 -2.37 -18.80
C CYS A 18 -11.94 -3.09 -18.40
N ASP A 19 -12.11 -4.33 -18.86
CA ASP A 19 -13.34 -5.10 -18.65
C ASP A 19 -13.63 -5.41 -17.19
N ARG A 20 -12.57 -5.61 -16.41
CA ARG A 20 -12.66 -5.86 -14.96
C ARG A 20 -11.58 -5.13 -14.21
N PHE A 21 -11.97 -4.37 -13.21
CA PHE A 21 -11.04 -3.70 -12.29
C PHE A 21 -11.48 -3.85 -10.84
N VAL A 22 -10.53 -3.70 -9.95
CA VAL A 22 -10.74 -3.66 -8.51
C VAL A 22 -10.49 -2.24 -8.04
N PRO A 23 -11.55 -1.47 -7.72
CA PRO A 23 -11.40 -0.08 -7.29
C PRO A 23 -10.77 -0.01 -5.91
N GLY A 24 -10.19 1.15 -5.59
CA GLY A 24 -9.77 1.43 -4.24
C GLY A 24 -10.92 1.36 -3.24
N TYR A 25 -10.62 0.99 -2.02
CA TYR A 25 -11.58 0.73 -0.95
C TYR A 25 -11.07 1.28 0.39
N GLY A 26 -11.91 2.01 1.10
CA GLY A 26 -11.62 2.43 2.45
C GLY A 26 -12.04 3.85 2.78
N ASP A 27 -11.43 4.40 3.83
CA ASP A 27 -11.70 5.76 4.29
C ASP A 27 -11.03 6.78 3.35
N ALA A 28 -11.81 7.69 2.78
CA ALA A 28 -11.29 8.76 1.92
C ALA A 28 -10.41 9.79 2.68
N ASN A 29 -10.45 9.79 4.01
CA ASN A 29 -9.59 10.59 4.87
C ASN A 29 -8.57 9.72 5.61
N ALA A 30 -8.16 8.61 5.01
CA ALA A 30 -7.24 7.66 5.63
C ALA A 30 -5.88 8.28 5.98
N ASP A 31 -5.35 7.90 7.12
CA ASP A 31 -3.95 8.18 7.49
C ASP A 31 -2.99 7.13 6.89
N PHE A 32 -3.50 5.92 6.62
CA PHE A 32 -2.73 4.78 6.11
C PHE A 32 -3.24 4.37 4.72
N HIS A 33 -2.33 4.20 3.78
CA HIS A 33 -2.65 3.75 2.44
C HIS A 33 -1.88 2.47 2.12
N VAL A 34 -2.59 1.34 2.07
CA VAL A 34 -2.04 0.03 1.70
C VAL A 34 -2.09 -0.11 0.19
N ILE A 35 -0.94 -0.32 -0.42
CA ILE A 35 -0.77 -0.28 -1.87
C ILE A 35 -0.23 -1.63 -2.34
N GLY A 36 -1.08 -2.42 -3.00
CA GLY A 36 -0.67 -3.68 -3.61
C GLY A 36 -0.22 -3.51 -5.06
N ASP A 37 0.26 -4.60 -5.65
CA ASP A 37 0.68 -4.62 -7.05
C ASP A 37 -0.55 -4.65 -7.98
N HIS A 38 -1.24 -5.79 -8.09
CA HIS A 38 -2.42 -5.95 -8.92
C HIS A 38 -3.34 -7.09 -8.42
N PRO A 39 -4.62 -7.12 -8.87
CA PRO A 39 -5.59 -8.12 -8.39
C PRO A 39 -5.22 -9.58 -8.69
N GLY A 40 -4.37 -9.81 -9.69
CA GLY A 40 -3.94 -11.17 -10.05
C GLY A 40 -3.04 -11.83 -9.02
N VAL A 41 -2.30 -11.04 -8.22
CA VAL A 41 -1.41 -11.55 -7.15
C VAL A 41 -2.03 -11.46 -5.76
N HIS A 42 -2.80 -10.41 -5.50
CA HIS A 42 -3.28 -10.13 -4.15
C HIS A 42 -4.80 -10.31 -3.97
N GLY A 43 -5.54 -10.63 -5.05
CA GLY A 43 -6.99 -10.90 -4.97
C GLY A 43 -7.90 -9.69 -5.20
N GLY A 44 -9.11 -9.76 -4.69
CA GLY A 44 -10.11 -8.71 -4.81
C GLY A 44 -11.05 -8.81 -6.00
N VAL A 45 -10.78 -9.68 -6.97
CA VAL A 45 -11.55 -9.76 -8.23
C VAL A 45 -13.02 -10.11 -8.00
N ALA A 46 -13.29 -11.04 -7.11
CA ALA A 46 -14.65 -11.51 -6.84
C ALA A 46 -15.43 -10.54 -5.93
N ALA A 47 -14.77 -9.98 -4.94
CA ALA A 47 -15.38 -9.08 -3.96
C ALA A 47 -15.45 -7.62 -4.44
N GLY A 48 -14.63 -7.23 -5.43
CA GLY A 48 -14.43 -5.83 -5.83
C GLY A 48 -13.77 -4.99 -4.74
N VAL A 49 -12.98 -5.63 -3.87
CA VAL A 49 -12.28 -5.04 -2.73
C VAL A 49 -10.84 -5.54 -2.73
N PRO A 50 -9.83 -4.68 -2.73
CA PRO A 50 -8.43 -5.09 -2.75
C PRO A 50 -8.09 -6.08 -1.62
N PHE A 51 -7.24 -7.05 -1.94
CA PHE A 51 -6.71 -8.10 -1.05
C PHE A 51 -7.71 -9.18 -0.59
N VAL A 52 -8.99 -9.07 -0.90
CA VAL A 52 -10.02 -10.02 -0.45
C VAL A 52 -10.08 -11.26 -1.35
N GLY A 53 -10.23 -12.44 -0.72
CA GLY A 53 -10.51 -13.70 -1.40
C GLY A 53 -9.30 -14.32 -2.11
N HIS A 54 -8.11 -14.03 -1.64
CA HIS A 54 -6.85 -14.67 -2.03
C HIS A 54 -6.01 -14.91 -0.78
N GLU A 55 -5.40 -16.09 -0.64
CA GLU A 55 -4.68 -16.49 0.57
C GLU A 55 -3.66 -15.44 1.05
N ALA A 56 -2.84 -14.90 0.13
CA ALA A 56 -1.88 -13.85 0.45
C ALA A 56 -2.57 -12.57 0.95
N GLY A 57 -3.64 -12.16 0.28
CA GLY A 57 -4.41 -10.98 0.68
C GLY A 57 -5.09 -11.17 2.04
N ASP A 58 -5.69 -12.33 2.27
CA ASP A 58 -6.37 -12.63 3.54
C ASP A 58 -5.38 -12.62 4.72
N ARG A 59 -4.16 -13.17 4.54
CA ARG A 59 -3.08 -13.09 5.54
C ARG A 59 -2.68 -11.64 5.87
N LEU A 60 -2.62 -10.77 4.86
CA LEU A 60 -2.36 -9.34 5.08
C LEU A 60 -3.50 -8.69 5.86
N LEU A 61 -4.75 -8.91 5.44
CA LEU A 61 -5.92 -8.33 6.11
C LEU A 61 -5.99 -8.74 7.58
N ASP A 62 -5.69 -10.01 7.90
CA ASP A 62 -5.64 -10.49 9.29
C ASP A 62 -4.57 -9.76 10.11
N ALA A 63 -3.37 -9.57 9.56
CA ALA A 63 -2.32 -8.81 10.22
C ALA A 63 -2.70 -7.32 10.42
N LEU A 64 -3.41 -6.72 9.45
CA LEU A 64 -3.90 -5.34 9.58
C LEU A 64 -5.01 -5.21 10.63
N VAL A 65 -5.84 -6.25 10.81
CA VAL A 65 -6.81 -6.32 11.93
C VAL A 65 -6.07 -6.37 13.26
N GLU A 66 -5.08 -7.24 13.40
CA GLU A 66 -4.27 -7.35 14.60
C GLU A 66 -3.54 -6.05 14.93
N ALA A 67 -3.02 -5.35 13.92
CA ALA A 67 -2.41 -4.03 14.05
C ALA A 67 -3.43 -2.90 14.33
N GLY A 68 -4.74 -3.18 14.22
CA GLY A 68 -5.82 -2.21 14.45
C GLY A 68 -5.99 -1.17 13.34
N LEU A 69 -5.55 -1.47 12.12
CA LEU A 69 -5.82 -0.68 10.91
C LEU A 69 -7.15 -1.05 10.28
N LEU A 70 -7.63 -2.25 10.54
CA LEU A 70 -8.96 -2.72 10.22
C LEU A 70 -9.66 -3.15 11.50
N ALA A 71 -10.98 -2.96 11.58
CA ALA A 71 -11.78 -3.48 12.69
C ALA A 71 -12.19 -4.94 12.47
N SER A 72 -12.35 -5.34 11.19
CA SER A 72 -12.62 -6.72 10.80
C SER A 72 -12.10 -7.01 9.40
N ALA A 73 -11.74 -8.28 9.13
CA ALA A 73 -11.49 -8.82 7.79
C ALA A 73 -12.76 -9.43 7.19
N GLY A 74 -12.67 -10.06 6.01
CA GLY A 74 -13.76 -10.72 5.29
C GLY A 74 -14.04 -10.06 3.94
N ASP A 75 -15.18 -10.40 3.31
CA ASP A 75 -15.51 -9.93 1.95
C ASP A 75 -15.67 -8.40 1.85
N ARG A 76 -15.94 -7.74 2.95
CA ARG A 76 -15.98 -6.27 3.08
C ARG A 76 -15.32 -5.86 4.39
N PRO A 77 -14.00 -5.69 4.40
CA PRO A 77 -13.26 -5.28 5.59
C PRO A 77 -13.80 -3.98 6.17
N GLU A 78 -13.91 -3.90 7.48
CA GLU A 78 -14.25 -2.65 8.16
C GLU A 78 -12.96 -1.87 8.45
N VAL A 79 -12.78 -0.77 7.74
CA VAL A 79 -11.54 0.02 7.78
C VAL A 79 -11.52 1.02 8.94
N ALA A 80 -10.33 1.26 9.49
CA ALA A 80 -10.08 2.28 10.52
C ALA A 80 -8.95 3.21 10.03
N SER A 81 -9.32 4.40 9.54
CA SER A 81 -8.37 5.37 8.94
C SER A 81 -7.43 4.77 7.89
N THR A 82 -7.90 3.78 7.14
CA THR A 82 -7.11 3.01 6.19
C THR A 82 -7.78 2.99 4.83
N TYR A 83 -6.96 3.07 3.78
CA TYR A 83 -7.36 2.92 2.38
C TYR A 83 -6.55 1.80 1.73
N LEU A 84 -7.21 0.98 0.92
CA LEU A 84 -6.62 -0.16 0.21
C LEU A 84 -6.70 0.10 -1.29
N SER A 85 -5.61 -0.08 -2.03
CA SER A 85 -5.61 0.06 -3.48
C SER A 85 -4.54 -0.79 -4.16
N TYR A 86 -4.48 -0.69 -5.49
CA TYR A 86 -3.48 -1.33 -6.33
C TYR A 86 -2.78 -0.31 -7.24
N LEU A 87 -1.51 -0.54 -7.53
CA LEU A 87 -0.80 0.16 -8.60
C LEU A 87 -1.49 -0.07 -9.94
N HIS A 88 -1.85 -1.32 -10.22
CA HIS A 88 -2.55 -1.72 -11.42
C HIS A 88 -3.94 -2.27 -11.05
N MET A 89 -4.96 -1.44 -11.17
CA MET A 89 -6.33 -1.77 -10.74
C MET A 89 -7.03 -2.80 -11.61
N CYS A 90 -6.62 -2.95 -12.87
CA CYS A 90 -7.24 -3.89 -13.80
C CYS A 90 -6.78 -5.32 -13.53
N VAL A 91 -7.68 -6.27 -13.76
CA VAL A 91 -7.30 -7.68 -13.82
C VAL A 91 -6.44 -7.88 -15.07
N PRO A 92 -5.20 -8.36 -14.97
CA PRO A 92 -4.33 -8.54 -16.12
C PRO A 92 -4.90 -9.58 -17.09
N GLU A 93 -4.98 -9.24 -18.39
CA GLU A 93 -5.53 -10.12 -19.42
C GLU A 93 -4.82 -9.93 -20.79
N GLY A 94 -4.68 -11.02 -21.52
CA GLY A 94 -4.28 -11.02 -22.92
C GLY A 94 -2.91 -10.42 -23.21
N HIS A 95 -2.86 -9.52 -24.19
CA HIS A 95 -1.62 -8.88 -24.67
C HIS A 95 -1.00 -7.85 -23.71
N ARG A 96 -1.68 -7.55 -22.61
CA ARG A 96 -1.18 -6.66 -21.55
C ARG A 96 -0.32 -7.40 -20.51
N LEU A 97 -0.08 -8.70 -20.71
CA LEU A 97 0.74 -9.53 -19.85
C LEU A 97 2.15 -9.67 -20.39
N ASP A 98 3.12 -9.69 -19.48
CA ASP A 98 4.47 -10.18 -19.75
C ASP A 98 4.50 -11.73 -19.72
N GLY A 99 5.64 -12.31 -20.08
CA GLY A 99 5.79 -13.77 -20.19
C GLY A 99 5.64 -14.54 -18.88
N ASP A 100 5.69 -13.85 -17.73
CA ASP A 100 5.46 -14.39 -16.39
C ASP A 100 4.00 -14.25 -15.91
N GLY A 101 3.11 -13.67 -16.73
CA GLY A 101 1.72 -13.43 -16.39
C GLY A 101 1.46 -12.12 -15.61
N SER A 102 2.49 -11.32 -15.34
CA SER A 102 2.35 -9.98 -14.77
C SER A 102 1.88 -8.96 -15.80
N PRO A 103 1.26 -7.84 -15.41
CA PRO A 103 1.01 -6.74 -16.33
C PRO A 103 2.29 -6.20 -16.93
N SER A 104 2.27 -5.88 -18.24
CA SER A 104 3.42 -5.28 -18.90
C SER A 104 3.73 -3.88 -18.38
N ALA A 105 4.96 -3.41 -18.57
CA ALA A 105 5.36 -2.04 -18.19
C ALA A 105 4.42 -0.98 -18.80
N ALA A 106 4.05 -1.13 -20.08
CA ALA A 106 3.10 -0.22 -20.73
C ALA A 106 1.71 -0.24 -20.06
N SER A 107 1.28 -1.39 -19.54
CA SER A 107 0.02 -1.50 -18.80
C SER A 107 0.06 -0.78 -17.45
N TYR A 108 1.22 -0.78 -16.76
CA TYR A 108 1.40 0.03 -15.55
C TYR A 108 1.42 1.53 -15.87
N ASP A 109 2.10 1.95 -16.96
CA ASP A 109 2.11 3.36 -17.39
C ASP A 109 0.69 3.88 -17.68
N ASP A 110 -0.17 3.06 -18.29
CA ASP A 110 -1.57 3.39 -18.53
C ASP A 110 -2.38 3.55 -17.22
N MET A 111 -2.02 2.81 -16.17
CA MET A 111 -2.67 2.86 -14.86
C MET A 111 -2.17 3.98 -13.96
N GLU A 112 -0.96 4.49 -14.18
CA GLU A 112 -0.31 5.49 -13.33
C GLU A 112 -1.22 6.68 -13.01
N ARG A 113 -1.93 7.23 -14.01
CA ARG A 113 -2.83 8.37 -13.82
C ARG A 113 -3.97 8.12 -12.83
N PHE A 114 -4.46 6.88 -12.75
CA PHE A 114 -5.54 6.51 -11.83
C PHE A 114 -4.99 6.35 -10.42
N PHE A 115 -3.87 5.64 -10.28
CA PHE A 115 -3.20 5.48 -9.01
C PHE A 115 -2.71 6.81 -8.43
N ASP A 116 -2.04 7.66 -9.23
CA ASP A 116 -1.58 8.98 -8.79
C ASP A 116 -2.74 9.88 -8.33
N ALA A 117 -3.87 9.84 -9.04
CA ALA A 117 -5.04 10.60 -8.65
C ALA A 117 -5.63 10.12 -7.31
N GLU A 118 -5.71 8.80 -7.08
CA GLU A 118 -6.13 8.25 -5.78
C GLU A 118 -5.14 8.62 -4.67
N LEU A 119 -3.85 8.39 -4.87
CA LEU A 119 -2.81 8.69 -3.89
C LEU A 119 -2.86 10.14 -3.42
N ARG A 120 -3.02 11.08 -4.37
CA ARG A 120 -3.11 12.52 -4.07
C ARG A 120 -4.42 12.91 -3.40
N ALA A 121 -5.51 12.25 -3.75
CA ALA A 121 -6.82 12.53 -3.18
C ALA A 121 -6.94 12.01 -1.74
N ILE A 122 -6.40 10.82 -1.46
CA ILE A 122 -6.34 10.26 -0.10
C ILE A 122 -5.35 11.04 0.76
N ALA A 123 -4.20 11.43 0.18
CA ALA A 123 -3.14 12.19 0.86
C ALA A 123 -2.76 11.61 2.23
N ALA A 124 -2.75 10.28 2.35
CA ALA A 124 -2.39 9.56 3.58
C ALA A 124 -0.99 9.95 4.08
N HIS A 125 -0.78 9.91 5.38
CA HIS A 125 0.51 10.22 5.99
C HIS A 125 1.50 9.06 5.88
N VAL A 126 0.98 7.82 5.86
CA VAL A 126 1.76 6.59 5.86
C VAL A 126 1.38 5.75 4.63
N LEU A 127 2.38 5.40 3.82
CA LEU A 127 2.25 4.50 2.69
C LEU A 127 2.77 3.11 3.06
N LEU A 128 1.96 2.10 2.81
CA LEU A 128 2.22 0.69 3.11
C LEU A 128 2.28 -0.11 1.80
N PRO A 129 3.37 0.02 1.00
CA PRO A 129 3.51 -0.74 -0.24
C PRO A 129 3.76 -2.22 0.06
N VAL A 130 3.04 -3.11 -0.65
CA VAL A 130 3.06 -4.56 -0.48
C VAL A 130 3.80 -5.21 -1.66
N GLY A 131 4.89 -5.90 -1.36
CA GLY A 131 5.75 -6.55 -2.34
C GLY A 131 6.82 -5.63 -2.93
N ASP A 132 7.73 -6.23 -3.68
CA ASP A 132 8.90 -5.55 -4.28
C ASP A 132 8.49 -4.45 -5.27
N ARG A 133 7.56 -4.74 -6.18
CA ARG A 133 7.12 -3.80 -7.23
C ARG A 133 6.47 -2.56 -6.63
N ALA A 134 5.51 -2.72 -5.72
CA ALA A 134 4.83 -1.60 -5.08
C ALA A 134 5.81 -0.75 -4.26
N THR A 135 6.73 -1.40 -3.54
CA THR A 135 7.78 -0.72 -2.78
C THR A 135 8.70 0.09 -3.68
N ARG A 136 9.19 -0.50 -4.76
CA ARG A 136 10.04 0.17 -5.75
C ARG A 136 9.34 1.38 -6.35
N HIS A 137 8.11 1.19 -6.82
CA HIS A 137 7.32 2.26 -7.42
C HIS A 137 7.12 3.45 -6.46
N VAL A 138 6.70 3.18 -5.22
CA VAL A 138 6.53 4.23 -4.20
C VAL A 138 7.84 4.96 -3.90
N LEU A 139 8.95 4.23 -3.76
CA LEU A 139 10.25 4.85 -3.49
C LEU A 139 10.76 5.69 -4.66
N GLU A 140 10.56 5.26 -5.90
CA GLU A 140 11.02 5.93 -7.11
C GLU A 140 10.17 7.16 -7.47
N GLN A 141 8.85 7.03 -7.42
CA GLN A 141 7.96 8.07 -7.93
C GLN A 141 7.56 9.11 -6.88
N TYR A 142 7.47 8.72 -5.60
CA TYR A 142 6.88 9.57 -4.57
C TYR A 142 7.84 9.95 -3.44
N THR A 143 9.04 9.37 -3.43
CA THR A 143 10.02 9.73 -2.40
C THR A 143 11.37 10.09 -3.02
N ALA A 144 12.20 10.86 -2.32
CA ALA A 144 13.59 11.12 -2.75
C ALA A 144 14.54 9.99 -2.29
N GLN A 145 14.05 8.76 -2.08
CA GLN A 145 14.82 7.67 -1.47
C GLN A 145 15.29 6.60 -2.44
N ALA A 146 14.82 6.60 -3.70
CA ALA A 146 15.15 5.57 -4.70
C ALA A 146 16.65 5.29 -4.86
N HIS A 147 17.48 6.34 -4.82
CA HIS A 147 18.94 6.19 -4.97
C HIS A 147 19.68 5.82 -3.68
N LYS A 148 18.97 5.80 -2.53
CA LYS A 148 19.57 5.58 -1.21
C LYS A 148 19.12 4.26 -0.57
N THR A 149 18.06 3.66 -1.12
CA THR A 149 17.43 2.46 -0.55
C THR A 149 17.39 1.37 -1.62
N GLU A 150 18.17 0.33 -1.42
CA GLU A 150 18.05 -0.89 -2.20
C GLU A 150 16.75 -1.60 -1.79
N VAL A 151 15.97 -2.05 -2.77
CA VAL A 151 14.70 -2.75 -2.50
C VAL A 151 15.03 -4.22 -2.24
N ASP A 152 15.25 -4.53 -0.98
CA ASP A 152 15.37 -5.87 -0.42
C ASP A 152 14.26 -6.06 0.64
N MET A 153 13.24 -6.83 0.32
CA MET A 153 12.05 -6.97 1.15
C MET A 153 12.31 -7.71 2.47
N GLU A 154 13.34 -8.55 2.54
CA GLU A 154 13.78 -9.17 3.81
C GLU A 154 14.22 -8.11 4.82
N THR A 155 14.95 -7.11 4.33
CA THR A 155 15.49 -6.00 5.14
C THR A 155 14.47 -4.88 5.36
N LEU A 156 13.61 -4.61 4.37
CA LEU A 156 12.70 -3.45 4.39
C LEU A 156 11.37 -3.74 5.06
N HIS A 157 10.95 -5.00 5.18
CA HIS A 157 9.67 -5.35 5.78
C HIS A 157 9.51 -4.82 7.20
N GLY A 158 8.50 -3.96 7.40
CA GLY A 158 8.23 -3.32 8.69
C GLY A 158 9.19 -2.20 9.07
N ARG A 159 10.06 -1.73 8.16
CA ARG A 159 11.01 -0.65 8.42
C ARG A 159 10.47 0.69 7.96
N GLU A 160 10.51 1.69 8.82
CA GLU A 160 10.15 3.06 8.47
C GLU A 160 11.19 3.71 7.54
N ILE A 161 10.71 4.29 6.44
CA ILE A 161 11.50 5.10 5.50
C ILE A 161 10.81 6.46 5.39
N ARG A 162 11.55 7.53 5.68
CA ARG A 162 11.06 8.91 5.55
C ARG A 162 11.34 9.44 4.16
N GLY A 163 10.33 9.95 3.47
CA GLY A 163 10.50 10.49 2.12
C GLY A 163 9.45 11.53 1.75
N SER A 164 9.86 12.69 1.32
CA SER A 164 9.08 13.74 0.61
C SER A 164 7.63 13.99 1.10
N GLY A 165 7.37 13.90 2.39
CA GLY A 165 6.04 14.16 2.97
C GLY A 165 5.24 12.91 3.31
N TRP A 166 5.86 11.73 3.20
CA TRP A 166 5.28 10.48 3.68
C TRP A 166 6.22 9.72 4.59
N LEU A 167 5.65 8.90 5.45
CA LEU A 167 6.32 7.74 6.01
C LEU A 167 5.99 6.55 5.12
N VAL A 168 7.00 5.80 4.71
CA VAL A 168 6.82 4.56 3.94
C VAL A 168 7.24 3.40 4.83
N LEU A 169 6.38 2.40 4.97
CA LEU A 169 6.65 1.17 5.70
C LEU A 169 6.36 -0.01 4.77
N PRO A 170 7.39 -0.52 4.08
CA PRO A 170 7.24 -1.61 3.13
C PRO A 170 6.78 -2.91 3.80
N ILE A 171 5.96 -3.66 3.10
CA ILE A 171 5.43 -4.95 3.51
C ILE A 171 5.91 -6.00 2.50
N ALA A 172 6.61 -7.04 2.95
CA ALA A 172 6.97 -8.18 2.08
C ALA A 172 5.71 -8.83 1.51
N ASP A 173 5.80 -9.45 0.33
CA ASP A 173 4.67 -10.14 -0.27
C ASP A 173 4.11 -11.19 0.72
N PRO A 174 2.82 -11.12 1.07
CA PRO A 174 2.23 -12.06 2.02
C PRO A 174 2.24 -13.52 1.56
N ALA A 175 2.41 -13.77 0.26
CA ALA A 175 2.60 -15.12 -0.26
C ALA A 175 3.93 -15.74 0.22
N GLU A 176 4.93 -14.91 0.49
CA GLU A 176 6.27 -15.33 0.93
C GLU A 176 6.46 -15.30 2.47
N TRP A 177 5.43 -14.92 3.20
CA TRP A 177 5.53 -14.81 4.65
C TRP A 177 5.81 -16.15 5.34
N THR A 178 6.70 -16.11 6.30
CA THR A 178 7.04 -17.25 7.19
C THR A 178 6.53 -16.99 8.61
N ASP A 179 6.20 -18.06 9.32
CA ASP A 179 5.68 -17.99 10.71
C ASP A 179 6.76 -17.63 11.73
N GLY A 180 8.01 -17.53 11.30
CA GLY A 180 9.14 -17.29 12.17
C GLY A 180 9.73 -18.58 12.76
N GLU A 181 10.83 -18.43 13.45
CA GLU A 181 11.56 -19.50 14.13
C GLU A 181 11.84 -19.11 15.58
N ALA A 182 12.34 -20.06 16.37
CA ALA A 182 12.67 -19.83 17.77
C ALA A 182 13.64 -18.63 17.92
N GLY A 183 13.14 -17.53 18.49
CA GLY A 183 13.91 -16.29 18.71
C GLY A 183 13.85 -15.27 17.56
N ARG A 184 13.15 -15.56 16.44
CA ARG A 184 12.93 -14.61 15.34
C ARG A 184 11.44 -14.59 15.00
N PRO A 185 10.74 -13.48 15.21
CA PRO A 185 9.32 -13.37 14.88
C PRO A 185 9.09 -13.50 13.36
N GLY A 186 7.95 -14.07 12.97
CA GLY A 186 7.53 -14.17 11.58
C GLY A 186 7.15 -12.79 10.98
N HIS A 187 6.88 -12.78 9.69
CA HIS A 187 6.58 -11.55 8.97
C HIS A 187 5.33 -10.86 9.52
N ALA A 188 4.23 -11.59 9.76
CA ALA A 188 3.02 -11.00 10.31
C ALA A 188 3.26 -10.32 11.66
N ALA A 189 3.94 -11.00 12.58
CA ALA A 189 4.26 -10.44 13.91
C ALA A 189 5.17 -9.20 13.81
N ARG A 190 6.18 -9.22 12.92
CA ARG A 190 7.04 -8.05 12.68
C ARG A 190 6.25 -6.85 12.16
N LEU A 191 5.31 -7.09 11.23
CA LEU A 191 4.44 -6.03 10.70
C LEU A 191 3.55 -5.44 11.80
N VAL A 192 2.89 -6.30 12.59
CA VAL A 192 2.03 -5.87 13.70
C VAL A 192 2.81 -5.02 14.70
N ASP A 193 4.00 -5.47 15.13
CA ASP A 193 4.86 -4.73 16.05
C ASP A 193 5.32 -3.38 15.47
N ALA A 194 5.70 -3.36 14.18
CA ALA A 194 6.12 -2.14 13.51
C ALA A 194 4.97 -1.13 13.42
N LEU A 195 3.77 -1.55 13.02
CA LEU A 195 2.58 -0.70 12.96
C LEU A 195 2.13 -0.23 14.34
N ALA A 196 2.19 -1.06 15.37
CA ALA A 196 1.89 -0.68 16.74
C ALA A 196 2.89 0.39 17.25
N THR A 197 4.18 0.22 16.96
CA THR A 197 5.23 1.19 17.27
C THR A 197 4.96 2.51 16.57
N LEU A 198 4.71 2.49 15.24
CA LEU A 198 4.42 3.68 14.46
C LEU A 198 3.19 4.43 14.99
N ARG A 199 2.09 3.73 15.28
CA ARG A 199 0.86 4.32 15.84
C ARG A 199 1.04 4.91 17.24
N SER A 200 2.05 4.49 17.98
CA SER A 200 2.41 5.10 19.28
C SER A 200 3.17 6.42 19.16
N THR A 201 3.62 6.76 17.94
CA THR A 201 4.35 8.01 17.65
C THR A 201 3.41 9.06 17.03
N ASP A 202 3.90 10.31 16.93
CA ASP A 202 3.22 11.35 16.17
C ASP A 202 3.59 11.25 14.67
N TYR A 203 3.13 10.17 14.01
CA TYR A 203 3.47 9.88 12.61
C TYR A 203 3.01 10.96 11.63
N ARG A 204 1.95 11.69 11.92
CA ARG A 204 1.50 12.83 11.10
C ARG A 204 2.55 13.93 11.09
N ARG A 205 3.07 14.30 12.25
CA ARG A 205 4.16 15.26 12.36
C ARG A 205 5.45 14.75 11.71
N GLU A 206 5.76 13.48 11.88
CA GLU A 206 6.93 12.85 11.27
C GLU A 206 6.86 12.86 9.75
N SER A 207 5.68 12.61 9.14
CA SER A 207 5.48 12.72 7.69
C SER A 207 5.61 14.17 7.20
N ASP A 208 5.07 15.14 7.92
CA ASP A 208 5.21 16.55 7.60
C ASP A 208 6.68 17.01 7.64
N LEU A 209 7.43 16.55 8.63
CA LEU A 209 8.87 16.82 8.71
C LEU A 209 9.63 16.22 7.53
N GLY A 210 9.18 15.10 6.98
CA GLY A 210 9.73 14.47 5.79
C GLY A 210 9.71 15.37 4.54
N ARG A 211 8.78 16.34 4.47
CA ARG A 211 8.76 17.36 3.40
C ARG A 211 9.96 18.31 3.45
N PHE A 212 10.50 18.53 4.63
CA PHE A 212 11.59 19.48 4.87
C PHE A 212 12.95 18.80 4.96
N ILE A 213 13.00 17.48 5.21
CA ILE A 213 14.24 16.73 5.39
C ILE A 213 14.43 15.78 4.20
N ALA A 214 14.59 16.33 3.00
CA ALA A 214 14.96 15.57 1.80
C ALA A 214 16.46 15.17 1.79
N GLY A 215 17.07 14.96 2.95
CA GLY A 215 18.48 14.57 3.09
C GLY A 215 18.81 14.15 4.52
N SER A 216 19.91 13.42 4.66
CA SER A 216 20.47 13.03 5.95
C SER A 216 21.09 14.20 6.74
N ASP A 217 21.20 15.37 6.15
CA ASP A 217 21.73 16.55 6.80
C ASP A 217 20.59 17.46 7.32
N PRO A 218 20.70 17.96 8.55
CA PRO A 218 19.71 18.88 9.09
C PRO A 218 19.65 20.15 8.25
N TYR A 219 18.47 20.49 7.72
CA TYR A 219 18.24 21.73 7.02
C TYR A 219 18.31 22.89 8.00
N MET A 220 19.41 23.61 7.99
CA MET A 220 19.57 24.84 8.76
C MET A 220 18.88 25.98 8.00
N VAL A 221 17.70 26.37 8.44
CA VAL A 221 17.04 27.60 8.00
C VAL A 221 17.90 28.78 8.49
N ARG A 222 18.44 29.54 7.55
CA ARG A 222 19.11 30.83 7.85
C ARG A 222 18.08 31.96 7.85
#